data_123308d4b4b9eedb86905b582f868a23
#
_entry.id   123308d4b4b9eedb86905b582f868a23
#
_cell.length_a   1.000
_cell.length_b   1.000
_cell.length_c   1.000
_cell.angle_alpha   90.00
_cell.angle_beta   90.00
_cell.angle_gamma   90.00
#
_symmetry.space_group_name_H-M   'P 1'
#
loop_
_entity.id
_entity.type
_entity.pdbx_description
1 polymer ?
#
loop_
_entity_poly.entity_id
_entity_poly.type
_entity_poly.pdbx_seq_one_letter_code
_entity_poly.pdbx_strand_id
1 'polypeptide(L)'
;MSAASILKLIGDLQIQFGDNLRTTWSKRTLLCENYISQVNAETIADSIADIVALPGIRAESIRLAHRGSAVPSFEYVTTGRVGPRSVSDLIDHNSLSSIITERNATLIVDGLDLYDVNFATLREALNNHFDSTVNLSAILTPRWSKGLSIHIDDEDVIVLQLKGTKDWNIYQPVNFSFLRGRGIEREELTARERSARLRPGDLMYVPRGAPHVAASGGEGSMHLTIAIERPNLSALIEKSQYDYPVTGDGYGREYHAQLLRNVLSVSGGINPDLERIIGASISPAKVAQTLRALTGPLAEDTYFEAVEGFVLSASSNSDDGWIVAAVGSTQLHVPAGNAGPLRTLAAGGRVHANSVSSSDSVYLDQMIRLGMIDVVNVAQ
;
A
#
# COMPACT_ATOMS: atom_id res chain seq x y z
N MET A 1 -5.94 0.26 -16.08
CA MET A 1 -4.65 -0.47 -16.25
C MET A 1 -4.96 -1.96 -16.19
N SER A 2 -4.37 -2.82 -17.02
CA SER A 2 -4.63 -4.27 -16.94
C SER A 2 -3.77 -4.89 -15.82
N ALA A 3 -4.23 -6.03 -15.25
CA ALA A 3 -3.44 -6.79 -14.27
C ALA A 3 -2.05 -7.15 -14.82
N ALA A 4 -1.95 -7.45 -16.12
CA ALA A 4 -0.67 -7.70 -16.80
C ALA A 4 0.26 -6.47 -16.80
N SER A 5 -0.29 -5.26 -16.93
CA SER A 5 0.51 -4.02 -16.86
C SER A 5 1.02 -3.75 -15.44
N ILE A 6 0.25 -4.11 -14.42
CA ILE A 6 0.62 -4.00 -13.01
C ILE A 6 1.73 -4.99 -12.68
N LEU A 7 1.55 -6.26 -13.05
CA LEU A 7 2.55 -7.30 -12.84
C LEU A 7 3.87 -6.98 -13.56
N LYS A 8 3.79 -6.38 -14.75
CA LYS A 8 4.98 -5.89 -15.45
C LYS A 8 5.64 -4.74 -14.69
N LEU A 9 4.87 -3.76 -14.19
CA LEU A 9 5.39 -2.66 -13.37
C LEU A 9 6.12 -3.19 -12.13
N ILE A 10 5.57 -4.20 -11.45
CA ILE A 10 6.16 -4.83 -10.27
C ILE A 10 7.39 -5.67 -10.66
N GLY A 11 7.29 -6.48 -11.71
CA GLY A 11 8.43 -7.27 -12.20
C GLY A 11 9.61 -6.39 -12.63
N ASP A 12 9.32 -5.29 -13.29
CA ASP A 12 10.35 -4.32 -13.71
C ASP A 12 10.93 -3.58 -12.50
N LEU A 13 10.15 -3.27 -11.45
CA LEU A 13 10.64 -2.77 -10.16
C LEU A 13 11.63 -3.76 -9.52
N GLN A 14 11.31 -5.05 -9.53
CA GLN A 14 12.20 -6.07 -8.98
C GLN A 14 13.51 -6.20 -9.75
N ILE A 15 13.47 -6.14 -11.08
CA ILE A 15 14.64 -6.35 -11.95
C ILE A 15 15.52 -5.09 -11.97
N GLN A 16 14.97 -3.90 -12.13
CA GLN A 16 15.77 -2.67 -12.28
C GLN A 16 16.18 -2.06 -10.93
N PHE A 17 15.39 -2.24 -9.90
CA PHE A 17 15.66 -1.72 -8.56
C PHE A 17 16.33 -2.73 -7.62
N GLY A 18 16.21 -4.05 -7.86
CA GLY A 18 16.61 -5.08 -6.92
C GLY A 18 17.99 -4.87 -6.31
N ASP A 19 19.05 -4.86 -7.12
CA ASP A 19 20.43 -4.68 -6.61
C ASP A 19 20.78 -3.20 -6.38
N ASN A 20 20.34 -2.30 -7.24
CA ASN A 20 20.58 -0.87 -7.10
C ASN A 20 19.83 -0.27 -5.92
N LEU A 21 18.57 -0.68 -5.68
CA LEU A 21 17.81 -0.18 -4.56
C LEU A 21 18.40 -0.64 -3.23
N ARG A 22 18.82 -1.89 -3.08
CA ARG A 22 19.48 -2.39 -1.87
C ARG A 22 20.70 -1.58 -1.47
N THR A 23 21.51 -1.13 -2.44
CA THR A 23 22.73 -0.34 -2.18
C THR A 23 22.45 1.14 -1.95
N THR A 24 21.34 1.67 -2.50
CA THR A 24 20.96 3.09 -2.43
C THR A 24 19.88 3.37 -1.39
N TRP A 25 19.17 2.34 -0.93
CA TRP A 25 18.08 2.47 0.04
C TRP A 25 18.49 3.29 1.24
N SER A 26 17.69 4.29 1.62
CA SER A 26 17.93 5.25 2.69
C SER A 26 19.17 6.14 2.56
N LYS A 27 19.89 6.09 1.46
CA LYS A 27 21.18 6.78 1.33
C LYS A 27 21.16 7.88 0.29
N ARG A 28 20.58 7.62 -0.87
CA ARG A 28 20.61 8.55 -1.99
C ARG A 28 19.49 8.31 -3.00
N THR A 29 19.19 9.33 -3.75
CA THR A 29 18.21 9.34 -4.85
C THR A 29 18.66 8.44 -6.02
N LEU A 30 17.72 7.68 -6.56
CA LEU A 30 17.91 6.89 -7.78
C LEU A 30 16.95 7.41 -8.86
N LEU A 31 17.42 7.51 -10.09
CA LEU A 31 16.64 7.90 -11.27
C LEU A 31 16.74 6.81 -12.32
N CYS A 32 15.60 6.38 -12.84
CA CYS A 32 15.46 5.48 -13.98
C CYS A 32 14.65 6.20 -15.06
N GLU A 33 15.32 6.56 -16.15
CA GLU A 33 14.67 7.17 -17.31
C GLU A 33 13.96 6.10 -18.15
N ASN A 34 12.80 6.47 -18.71
CA ASN A 34 11.98 5.58 -19.57
C ASN A 34 11.68 4.22 -18.91
N TYR A 35 11.37 4.23 -17.62
CA TYR A 35 11.06 3.03 -16.84
C TYR A 35 9.82 2.30 -17.36
N ILE A 36 8.75 3.06 -17.73
CA ILE A 36 7.59 2.56 -18.46
C ILE A 36 7.41 3.33 -19.76
N SER A 37 6.69 2.73 -20.73
CA SER A 37 6.34 3.44 -21.96
C SER A 37 5.41 4.61 -21.67
N GLN A 38 5.47 5.64 -22.52
CA GLN A 38 4.57 6.79 -22.42
C GLN A 38 3.09 6.37 -22.50
N VAL A 39 2.75 5.39 -23.32
CA VAL A 39 1.37 4.85 -23.44
C VAL A 39 0.90 4.26 -22.10
N ASN A 40 1.76 3.54 -21.39
CA ASN A 40 1.42 3.01 -20.07
C ASN A 40 1.27 4.14 -19.04
N ALA A 41 2.12 5.16 -19.09
CA ALA A 41 2.01 6.33 -18.22
C ALA A 41 0.68 7.09 -18.44
N GLU A 42 0.29 7.29 -19.70
CA GLU A 42 -0.99 7.91 -20.06
C GLU A 42 -2.19 7.08 -19.57
N THR A 43 -2.15 5.76 -19.72
CA THR A 43 -3.21 4.88 -19.22
C THR A 43 -3.39 4.97 -17.70
N ILE A 44 -2.29 5.05 -16.94
CA ILE A 44 -2.35 5.24 -15.48
C ILE A 44 -2.93 6.62 -15.14
N ALA A 45 -2.50 7.66 -15.86
CA ALA A 45 -2.99 9.01 -15.65
C ALA A 45 -4.50 9.15 -15.93
N ASP A 46 -5.00 8.45 -16.95
CA ASP A 46 -6.43 8.45 -17.28
C ASP A 46 -7.24 7.73 -16.19
N SER A 47 -6.75 6.61 -15.67
CA SER A 47 -7.38 5.93 -14.51
C SER A 47 -7.45 6.85 -13.27
N ILE A 48 -6.42 7.67 -13.02
CA ILE A 48 -6.43 8.65 -11.92
C ILE A 48 -7.47 9.75 -12.20
N ALA A 49 -7.58 10.23 -13.44
CA ALA A 49 -8.59 11.21 -13.81
C ALA A 49 -10.02 10.67 -13.61
N ASP A 50 -10.25 9.39 -13.93
CA ASP A 50 -11.53 8.72 -13.70
C ASP A 50 -11.86 8.64 -12.20
N ILE A 51 -10.88 8.37 -11.34
CA ILE A 51 -11.06 8.39 -9.87
C ILE A 51 -11.49 9.77 -9.40
N VAL A 52 -10.81 10.83 -9.85
CA VAL A 52 -11.15 12.22 -9.47
C VAL A 52 -12.57 12.58 -9.91
N ALA A 53 -13.04 12.03 -11.04
CA ALA A 53 -14.38 12.27 -11.58
C ALA A 53 -15.48 11.48 -10.87
N LEU A 54 -15.18 10.57 -9.95
CA LEU A 54 -16.18 9.78 -9.25
C LEU A 54 -17.09 10.68 -8.37
N PRO A 55 -18.42 10.61 -8.53
CA PRO A 55 -19.34 11.39 -7.70
C PRO A 55 -19.27 11.07 -6.20
N GLY A 56 -18.72 9.89 -5.86
CA GLY A 56 -18.59 9.40 -4.49
C GLY A 56 -17.19 9.56 -3.91
N ILE A 57 -16.29 10.27 -4.58
CA ILE A 57 -14.96 10.52 -4.02
C ILE A 57 -15.07 11.33 -2.72
N ARG A 58 -14.29 10.94 -1.71
CA ARG A 58 -14.39 11.50 -0.37
C ARG A 58 -13.41 12.65 -0.17
N ALA A 59 -13.80 13.58 0.70
CA ALA A 59 -12.99 14.74 1.02
C ALA A 59 -11.61 14.38 1.58
N GLU A 60 -11.51 13.28 2.34
CA GLU A 60 -10.28 12.79 2.93
C GLU A 60 -9.24 12.37 1.87
N SER A 61 -9.70 12.00 0.68
CA SER A 61 -8.82 11.61 -0.42
C SER A 61 -8.38 12.79 -1.30
N ILE A 62 -8.90 13.99 -1.06
CA ILE A 62 -8.60 15.18 -1.87
C ILE A 62 -7.93 16.24 -1.02
N ARG A 63 -6.75 16.66 -1.42
CA ARG A 63 -6.07 17.81 -0.84
C ARG A 63 -5.68 18.79 -1.94
N LEU A 64 -5.81 20.07 -1.65
CA LEU A 64 -5.37 21.14 -2.54
C LEU A 64 -4.30 21.97 -1.87
N ALA A 65 -3.27 22.33 -2.63
CA ALA A 65 -2.23 23.24 -2.19
C ALA A 65 -2.07 24.40 -3.18
N HIS A 66 -2.11 25.63 -2.68
CA HIS A 66 -1.87 26.83 -3.46
C HIS A 66 -0.68 27.60 -2.88
N ARG A 67 0.34 27.83 -3.70
CA ARG A 67 1.59 28.51 -3.29
C ARG A 67 2.24 27.92 -2.04
N GLY A 68 2.20 26.59 -1.91
CA GLY A 68 2.78 25.86 -0.80
C GLY A 68 1.92 25.81 0.47
N SER A 69 0.75 26.43 0.50
CA SER A 69 -0.20 26.39 1.61
C SER A 69 -1.40 25.51 1.27
N ALA A 70 -1.93 24.79 2.25
CA ALA A 70 -3.15 24.01 2.08
C ALA A 70 -4.36 24.93 1.81
N VAL A 71 -5.21 24.54 0.86
CA VAL A 71 -6.52 25.15 0.66
C VAL A 71 -7.49 24.48 1.63
N PRO A 72 -8.25 25.25 2.42
CA PRO A 72 -9.21 24.69 3.37
C PRO A 72 -10.26 23.83 2.67
N SER A 73 -10.55 22.65 3.23
CA SER A 73 -11.47 21.68 2.62
C SER A 73 -12.90 22.21 2.46
N PHE A 74 -13.35 23.11 3.33
CA PHE A 74 -14.68 23.70 3.22
C PHE A 74 -14.90 24.51 1.91
N GLU A 75 -13.85 24.84 1.18
CA GLU A 75 -13.96 25.53 -0.12
C GLU A 75 -14.37 24.61 -1.27
N TYR A 76 -14.21 23.28 -1.12
CA TYR A 76 -14.49 22.29 -2.17
C TYR A 76 -15.21 21.03 -1.66
N VAL A 77 -15.68 21.02 -0.41
CA VAL A 77 -16.47 19.93 0.16
C VAL A 77 -17.94 20.31 0.23
N THR A 78 -18.79 19.36 -0.07
CA THR A 78 -20.25 19.54 -0.05
C THR A 78 -20.98 18.39 0.64
N THR A 79 -22.26 18.58 0.88
CA THR A 79 -23.15 17.54 1.35
C THR A 79 -23.99 16.99 0.20
N GLY A 80 -24.22 15.70 0.20
CA GLY A 80 -25.06 15.04 -0.80
C GLY A 80 -25.94 13.96 -0.18
N ARG A 81 -26.52 13.13 -1.01
CA ARG A 81 -27.36 12.01 -0.57
C ARG A 81 -26.94 10.72 -1.26
N VAL A 82 -26.91 9.64 -0.48
CA VAL A 82 -26.76 8.27 -0.98
C VAL A 82 -28.03 7.52 -0.55
N GLY A 83 -28.96 7.34 -1.48
CA GLY A 83 -30.29 6.88 -1.17
C GLY A 83 -31.00 7.82 -0.15
N PRO A 84 -31.55 7.30 0.98
CA PRO A 84 -32.20 8.12 1.99
C PRO A 84 -31.25 8.83 2.96
N ARG A 85 -29.93 8.55 2.90
CA ARG A 85 -28.93 9.03 3.87
C ARG A 85 -28.21 10.26 3.36
N SER A 86 -28.00 11.25 4.24
CA SER A 86 -27.11 12.39 3.97
C SER A 86 -25.67 11.97 4.15
N VAL A 87 -24.79 12.50 3.29
CA VAL A 87 -23.36 12.33 3.31
C VAL A 87 -22.74 13.71 3.25
N SER A 88 -21.81 14.03 4.15
CA SER A 88 -21.31 15.40 4.38
C SER A 88 -19.88 15.66 3.88
N ASP A 89 -19.26 14.69 3.25
CA ASP A 89 -17.83 14.72 2.90
C ASP A 89 -17.60 14.37 1.42
N LEU A 90 -18.52 14.78 0.56
CA LEU A 90 -18.39 14.66 -0.89
C LEU A 90 -17.65 15.88 -1.47
N ILE A 91 -17.05 15.66 -2.64
CA ILE A 91 -16.38 16.75 -3.37
C ILE A 91 -17.39 17.51 -4.25
N ASP A 92 -17.37 18.82 -4.14
CA ASP A 92 -17.96 19.73 -5.14
C ASP A 92 -16.97 19.89 -6.30
N HIS A 93 -17.19 19.13 -7.36
CA HIS A 93 -16.31 19.09 -8.54
C HIS A 93 -16.23 20.46 -9.25
N ASN A 94 -17.25 21.30 -9.16
CA ASN A 94 -17.21 22.65 -9.75
C ASN A 94 -16.23 23.54 -8.99
N SER A 95 -16.34 23.56 -7.66
CA SER A 95 -15.42 24.31 -6.81
C SER A 95 -14.00 23.75 -6.92
N LEU A 96 -13.84 22.43 -6.91
CA LEU A 96 -12.55 21.78 -7.11
C LEU A 96 -11.89 22.23 -8.43
N SER A 97 -12.63 22.17 -9.53
CA SER A 97 -12.16 22.56 -10.86
C SER A 97 -11.77 24.06 -10.91
N SER A 98 -12.61 24.95 -10.37
CA SER A 98 -12.33 26.38 -10.30
C SER A 98 -11.05 26.66 -9.52
N ILE A 99 -10.85 26.06 -8.35
CA ILE A 99 -9.65 26.27 -7.54
C ILE A 99 -8.40 25.80 -8.28
N ILE A 100 -8.46 24.65 -8.96
CA ILE A 100 -7.32 24.11 -9.72
C ILE A 100 -6.99 25.04 -10.90
N THR A 101 -7.99 25.46 -11.67
CA THR A 101 -7.78 26.21 -12.93
C THR A 101 -7.52 27.69 -12.72
N GLU A 102 -8.24 28.34 -11.82
CA GLU A 102 -8.17 29.81 -11.63
C GLU A 102 -7.07 30.20 -10.65
N ARG A 103 -6.83 29.41 -9.61
CA ARG A 103 -5.79 29.67 -8.61
C ARG A 103 -4.48 28.93 -8.87
N ASN A 104 -4.41 28.09 -9.90
CA ASN A 104 -3.26 27.20 -10.15
C ASN A 104 -2.91 26.33 -8.94
N ALA A 105 -3.92 25.80 -8.23
CA ALA A 105 -3.70 24.94 -7.08
C ALA A 105 -3.25 23.54 -7.51
N THR A 106 -2.31 22.96 -6.78
CA THR A 106 -1.90 21.56 -6.93
C THR A 106 -2.96 20.68 -6.29
N LEU A 107 -3.41 19.67 -7.03
CA LEU A 107 -4.30 18.62 -6.55
C LEU A 107 -3.47 17.41 -6.09
N ILE A 108 -3.76 16.93 -4.90
CA ILE A 108 -3.27 15.67 -4.35
C ILE A 108 -4.47 14.74 -4.18
N VAL A 109 -4.37 13.52 -4.70
CA VAL A 109 -5.39 12.47 -4.56
C VAL A 109 -4.75 11.32 -3.78
N ASP A 110 -5.17 11.12 -2.55
CA ASP A 110 -4.66 10.09 -1.66
C ASP A 110 -5.57 8.84 -1.71
N GLY A 111 -5.00 7.67 -1.45
CA GLY A 111 -5.75 6.43 -1.35
C GLY A 111 -6.37 5.98 -2.66
N LEU A 112 -5.61 6.01 -3.77
CA LEU A 112 -6.09 5.58 -5.10
C LEU A 112 -6.63 4.16 -5.09
N ASP A 113 -6.10 3.31 -4.24
CA ASP A 113 -6.48 1.93 -4.01
C ASP A 113 -7.89 1.76 -3.41
N LEU A 114 -8.46 2.82 -2.82
CA LEU A 114 -9.83 2.82 -2.29
C LEU A 114 -10.89 2.91 -3.42
N TYR A 115 -10.52 3.35 -4.60
CA TYR A 115 -11.44 3.70 -5.69
C TYR A 115 -11.27 2.85 -6.95
N ASP A 116 -10.11 2.20 -7.12
CA ASP A 116 -9.82 1.38 -8.30
C ASP A 116 -9.13 0.08 -7.91
N VAL A 117 -9.68 -1.05 -8.35
CA VAL A 117 -9.20 -2.40 -8.03
C VAL A 117 -7.78 -2.64 -8.54
N ASN A 118 -7.36 -1.99 -9.62
CA ASN A 118 -6.01 -2.14 -10.14
C ASN A 118 -4.99 -1.46 -9.23
N PHE A 119 -5.31 -0.28 -8.69
CA PHE A 119 -4.46 0.35 -7.68
C PHE A 119 -4.46 -0.44 -6.37
N ALA A 120 -5.59 -1.05 -5.98
CA ALA A 120 -5.63 -1.94 -4.82
C ALA A 120 -4.71 -3.16 -5.02
N THR A 121 -4.74 -3.78 -6.19
CA THR A 121 -3.85 -4.90 -6.56
C THR A 121 -2.38 -4.47 -6.58
N LEU A 122 -2.08 -3.29 -7.14
CA LEU A 122 -0.73 -2.72 -7.13
C LEU A 122 -0.22 -2.51 -5.71
N ARG A 123 -1.03 -1.89 -4.85
CA ARG A 123 -0.68 -1.65 -3.46
C ARG A 123 -0.38 -2.94 -2.71
N GLU A 124 -1.22 -3.95 -2.87
CA GLU A 124 -1.02 -5.27 -2.24
C GLU A 124 0.29 -5.91 -2.67
N ALA A 125 0.57 -5.91 -3.96
CA ALA A 125 1.81 -6.47 -4.48
C ALA A 125 3.05 -5.69 -4.00
N LEU A 126 2.95 -4.36 -3.88
CA LEU A 126 4.03 -3.53 -3.34
C LEU A 126 4.20 -3.72 -1.82
N ASN A 127 3.10 -3.88 -1.06
CA ASN A 127 3.15 -4.24 0.36
C ASN A 127 3.95 -5.54 0.57
N ASN A 128 3.63 -6.57 -0.21
CA ASN A 128 4.33 -7.85 -0.15
C ASN A 128 5.80 -7.74 -0.58
N HIS A 129 6.08 -6.92 -1.62
CA HIS A 129 7.46 -6.74 -2.11
C HIS A 129 8.36 -6.01 -1.12
N PHE A 130 7.85 -4.96 -0.47
CA PHE A 130 8.61 -4.14 0.48
C PHE A 130 8.47 -4.60 1.92
N ASP A 131 7.62 -5.59 2.18
CA ASP A 131 7.26 -6.03 3.54
C ASP A 131 6.90 -4.83 4.43
N SER A 132 6.05 -3.95 3.89
CA SER A 132 5.73 -2.67 4.51
C SER A 132 4.40 -2.12 4.01
N THR A 133 3.79 -1.22 4.77
CA THR A 133 2.61 -0.47 4.30
C THR A 133 3.03 0.47 3.17
N VAL A 134 2.33 0.38 2.05
CA VAL A 134 2.50 1.27 0.90
C VAL A 134 1.23 2.09 0.71
N ASN A 135 1.40 3.39 0.54
CA ASN A 135 0.33 4.33 0.22
C ASN A 135 0.49 4.82 -1.22
N LEU A 136 -0.61 4.87 -1.96
CA LEU A 136 -0.64 5.33 -3.35
C LEU A 136 -1.36 6.66 -3.43
N SER A 137 -0.69 7.68 -3.94
CA SER A 137 -1.27 8.99 -4.20
C SER A 137 -0.87 9.52 -5.56
N ALA A 138 -1.68 10.42 -6.11
CA ALA A 138 -1.35 11.16 -7.33
C ALA A 138 -1.22 12.64 -7.04
N ILE A 139 -0.26 13.30 -7.66
CA ILE A 139 -0.06 14.73 -7.53
C ILE A 139 -0.11 15.38 -8.91
N LEU A 140 -1.11 16.25 -9.10
CA LEU A 140 -1.31 17.02 -10.31
C LEU A 140 -0.97 18.48 -10.03
N THR A 141 0.05 19.00 -10.70
CA THR A 141 0.53 20.37 -10.56
C THR A 141 0.25 21.13 -11.85
N PRO A 142 -0.51 22.25 -11.83
CA PRO A 142 -0.78 23.06 -13.00
C PRO A 142 0.50 23.62 -13.64
N ARG A 143 0.35 24.19 -14.84
CA ARG A 143 1.47 24.74 -15.63
C ARG A 143 2.22 25.83 -14.85
N TRP A 144 3.56 25.80 -14.95
CA TRP A 144 4.43 26.82 -14.36
C TRP A 144 4.19 27.05 -12.86
N SER A 145 3.72 26.01 -12.17
CA SER A 145 3.40 26.07 -10.74
C SER A 145 4.44 25.35 -9.90
N LYS A 146 4.72 25.90 -8.73
CA LYS A 146 5.39 25.15 -7.67
C LYS A 146 4.32 24.28 -7.03
N GLY A 147 4.62 23.00 -6.90
CA GLY A 147 3.74 22.07 -6.19
C GLY A 147 3.67 22.39 -4.70
N LEU A 148 4.21 21.51 -3.89
CA LEU A 148 4.36 21.72 -2.46
C LEU A 148 5.59 22.58 -2.16
N SER A 149 5.59 23.26 -1.02
CA SER A 149 6.79 23.89 -0.47
C SER A 149 7.86 22.82 -0.23
N ILE A 150 9.10 23.26 0.00
CA ILE A 150 10.17 22.34 0.38
C ILE A 150 9.76 21.58 1.65
N HIS A 151 9.88 20.27 1.62
CA HIS A 151 9.46 19.39 2.71
C HIS A 151 10.32 18.13 2.78
N ILE A 152 10.06 17.35 3.80
CA ILE A 152 10.64 16.02 4.04
C ILE A 152 9.48 15.05 4.22
N ASP A 153 9.57 13.90 3.58
CA ASP A 153 8.66 12.79 3.82
C ASP A 153 9.22 11.86 4.92
N ASP A 154 8.31 11.31 5.72
CA ASP A 154 8.63 10.30 6.75
C ASP A 154 8.66 8.89 6.15
N GLU A 155 8.43 8.78 4.85
CA GLU A 155 8.42 7.56 4.06
C GLU A 155 9.57 7.57 3.04
N ASP A 156 9.95 6.39 2.57
CA ASP A 156 10.69 6.26 1.32
C ASP A 156 9.71 6.42 0.15
N VAL A 157 10.04 7.24 -0.83
CA VAL A 157 9.10 7.61 -1.89
C VAL A 157 9.62 7.17 -3.25
N ILE A 158 8.76 6.51 -4.02
CA ILE A 158 8.97 6.27 -5.45
C ILE A 158 7.99 7.16 -6.23
N VAL A 159 8.52 7.95 -7.13
CA VAL A 159 7.77 8.87 -8.00
C VAL A 159 7.79 8.32 -9.41
N LEU A 160 6.62 8.07 -10.00
CA LEU A 160 6.47 7.70 -11.40
C LEU A 160 5.80 8.86 -12.16
N GLN A 161 6.53 9.50 -13.05
CA GLN A 161 6.01 10.60 -13.85
C GLN A 161 5.05 10.08 -14.92
N LEU A 162 3.85 10.65 -14.99
CA LEU A 162 2.78 10.17 -15.87
C LEU A 162 2.47 11.12 -17.02
N LYS A 163 2.30 12.42 -16.75
CA LYS A 163 2.03 13.46 -17.77
C LYS A 163 2.86 14.72 -17.51
N GLY A 164 3.22 15.41 -18.60
CA GLY A 164 4.01 16.63 -18.54
C GLY A 164 5.38 16.45 -17.92
N THR A 165 6.01 17.52 -17.48
CA THR A 165 7.35 17.49 -16.90
C THR A 165 7.39 18.12 -15.52
N LYS A 166 8.31 17.62 -14.69
CA LYS A 166 8.52 18.15 -13.34
C LYS A 166 10.00 18.26 -13.02
N ASP A 167 10.43 19.45 -12.64
CA ASP A 167 11.81 19.75 -12.22
C ASP A 167 11.92 19.56 -10.70
N TRP A 168 12.80 18.68 -10.29
CA TRP A 168 13.05 18.32 -8.90
C TRP A 168 14.41 18.83 -8.43
N ASN A 169 14.46 19.36 -7.21
CA ASN A 169 15.68 19.56 -6.46
C ASN A 169 15.60 18.74 -5.17
N ILE A 170 16.55 17.85 -4.98
CA ILE A 170 16.63 16.94 -3.86
C ILE A 170 17.93 17.19 -3.13
N TYR A 171 17.88 17.18 -1.81
CA TYR A 171 19.00 17.45 -0.92
C TYR A 171 19.35 16.18 -0.15
N GLN A 172 20.54 16.11 0.41
CA GLN A 172 20.95 14.95 1.18
C GLN A 172 20.04 14.74 2.38
N PRO A 173 19.71 13.48 2.74
CA PRO A 173 18.88 13.18 3.88
C PRO A 173 19.42 13.83 5.17
N VAL A 174 18.51 14.35 5.98
CA VAL A 174 18.83 14.92 7.30
C VAL A 174 18.45 13.94 8.40
N ASN A 175 19.05 14.09 9.58
CA ASN A 175 18.68 13.27 10.73
C ASN A 175 17.29 13.68 11.22
N PHE A 176 16.34 12.79 11.02
CA PHE A 176 14.91 13.05 11.03
C PHE A 176 14.26 13.16 12.43
N SER A 177 14.97 12.77 13.48
CA SER A 177 14.40 12.59 14.83
C SER A 177 13.71 13.83 15.41
N PHE A 178 13.94 15.01 14.82
CA PHE A 178 13.48 16.30 15.37
C PHE A 178 12.54 17.08 14.43
N LEU A 179 12.21 16.57 13.23
CA LEU A 179 11.58 17.37 12.18
C LEU A 179 10.14 16.95 11.84
N ARG A 180 9.54 16.03 12.56
CA ARG A 180 8.20 15.53 12.30
C ARG A 180 7.17 16.66 12.28
N GLY A 181 6.53 16.87 11.12
CA GLY A 181 5.46 17.86 10.95
C GLY A 181 5.92 19.32 10.86
N ARG A 182 7.21 19.57 10.75
CA ARG A 182 7.76 20.90 10.58
C ARG A 182 8.26 21.11 9.14
N GLY A 183 7.95 22.28 8.57
CA GLY A 183 8.61 22.73 7.34
C GLY A 183 10.11 22.91 7.56
N ILE A 184 10.88 22.83 6.49
CA ILE A 184 12.32 23.06 6.52
C ILE A 184 12.59 24.49 6.10
N GLU A 185 13.35 25.21 6.91
CA GLU A 185 13.87 26.52 6.55
C GLU A 185 15.05 26.36 5.57
N ARG A 186 15.25 27.36 4.72
CA ARG A 186 16.25 27.29 3.67
C ARG A 186 17.68 27.12 4.20
N GLU A 187 17.93 27.62 5.38
CA GLU A 187 19.21 27.57 6.11
C GLU A 187 19.50 26.17 6.68
N GLU A 188 18.48 25.33 6.83
CA GLU A 188 18.57 23.96 7.32
C GLU A 188 18.83 22.96 6.20
N LEU A 189 18.83 23.43 4.93
CA LEU A 189 19.06 22.57 3.80
C LEU A 189 20.51 22.05 3.77
N THR A 190 20.61 20.76 3.62
CA THR A 190 21.88 20.08 3.35
C THR A 190 22.40 20.41 1.95
N ALA A 191 23.53 19.83 1.57
CA ALA A 191 24.03 19.94 0.21
C ALA A 191 23.01 19.36 -0.79
N ARG A 192 22.82 20.03 -1.92
CA ARG A 192 21.98 19.49 -3.00
C ARG A 192 22.61 18.20 -3.52
N GLU A 193 21.84 17.12 -3.43
CA GLU A 193 22.26 15.82 -3.94
C GLU A 193 22.02 15.71 -5.45
N ARG A 194 20.80 16.10 -5.89
CA ARG A 194 20.39 15.93 -7.28
C ARG A 194 19.42 17.02 -7.73
N SER A 195 19.57 17.42 -8.99
CA SER A 195 18.52 18.07 -9.77
C SER A 195 18.14 17.14 -10.91
N ALA A 196 16.86 16.92 -11.11
CA ALA A 196 16.33 16.04 -12.15
C ALA A 196 15.08 16.63 -12.78
N ARG A 197 14.94 16.48 -14.09
CA ARG A 197 13.70 16.73 -14.80
C ARG A 197 13.06 15.41 -15.17
N LEU A 198 11.92 15.09 -14.59
CA LEU A 198 11.16 13.90 -14.92
C LEU A 198 10.25 14.16 -16.13
N ARG A 199 10.21 13.19 -17.03
CA ARG A 199 9.33 13.10 -18.20
C ARG A 199 8.40 11.90 -18.07
N PRO A 200 7.28 11.83 -18.80
CA PRO A 200 6.38 10.68 -18.77
C PRO A 200 7.14 9.35 -18.97
N GLY A 201 6.95 8.44 -18.03
CA GLY A 201 7.63 7.15 -18.00
C GLY A 201 8.88 7.09 -17.13
N ASP A 202 9.42 8.23 -16.68
CA ASP A 202 10.56 8.25 -15.76
C ASP A 202 10.12 7.90 -14.34
N LEU A 203 11.00 7.20 -13.64
CA LEU A 203 10.80 6.81 -12.25
C LEU A 203 11.97 7.28 -11.40
N MET A 204 11.67 7.82 -10.22
CA MET A 204 12.66 8.31 -9.27
C MET A 204 12.35 7.80 -7.86
N TYR A 205 13.38 7.29 -7.19
CA TYR A 205 13.34 7.00 -5.75
C TYR A 205 13.95 8.17 -4.98
N VAL A 206 13.24 8.63 -3.96
CA VAL A 206 13.68 9.65 -3.00
C VAL A 206 13.73 9.01 -1.62
N PRO A 207 14.90 8.98 -0.96
CA PRO A 207 15.01 8.37 0.35
C PRO A 207 14.28 9.18 1.41
N ARG A 208 13.71 8.48 2.39
CA ARG A 208 13.16 9.07 3.60
C ARG A 208 14.11 10.13 4.19
N GLY A 209 13.57 11.25 4.59
CA GLY A 209 14.36 12.29 5.23
C GLY A 209 15.13 13.20 4.26
N ALA A 210 15.04 12.98 2.94
CA ALA A 210 15.65 13.86 1.96
C ALA A 210 14.76 15.08 1.69
N PRO A 211 15.20 16.30 2.05
CA PRO A 211 14.46 17.50 1.69
C PRO A 211 14.31 17.62 0.18
N HIS A 212 13.12 17.96 -0.29
CA HIS A 212 12.92 18.10 -1.72
C HIS A 212 11.85 19.15 -2.06
N VAL A 213 11.93 19.66 -3.28
CA VAL A 213 10.98 20.60 -3.86
C VAL A 213 10.90 20.38 -5.35
N ALA A 214 9.70 20.54 -5.91
CA ALA A 214 9.51 20.35 -7.33
C ALA A 214 8.59 21.43 -7.94
N ALA A 215 8.80 21.70 -9.24
CA ALA A 215 7.99 22.62 -10.03
C ALA A 215 7.63 21.99 -11.38
N SER A 216 6.41 22.23 -11.85
CA SER A 216 5.95 21.78 -13.16
C SER A 216 6.49 22.62 -14.30
N GLY A 217 6.66 22.00 -15.46
CA GLY A 217 6.92 22.70 -16.71
C GLY A 217 5.70 23.32 -17.36
N GLY A 218 5.84 23.75 -18.62
CA GLY A 218 4.81 24.47 -19.39
C GLY A 218 3.56 23.67 -19.73
N GLU A 219 3.58 22.35 -19.55
CA GLU A 219 2.43 21.45 -19.81
C GLU A 219 1.72 21.03 -18.52
N GLY A 220 2.19 21.49 -17.36
CA GLY A 220 1.79 20.97 -16.08
C GLY A 220 2.52 19.66 -15.76
N SER A 221 2.07 18.94 -14.75
CA SER A 221 2.67 17.68 -14.35
C SER A 221 1.68 16.81 -13.60
N MET A 222 1.67 15.51 -13.89
CA MET A 222 1.01 14.49 -13.07
C MET A 222 1.99 13.37 -12.80
N HIS A 223 2.07 12.94 -11.55
CA HIS A 223 2.85 11.76 -11.17
C HIS A 223 2.12 10.92 -10.14
N LEU A 224 2.40 9.63 -10.15
CA LEU A 224 2.05 8.68 -9.09
C LEU A 224 3.15 8.70 -8.04
N THR A 225 2.75 8.79 -6.79
CA THR A 225 3.62 8.64 -5.63
C THR A 225 3.31 7.32 -4.94
N ILE A 226 4.35 6.52 -4.72
CA ILE A 226 4.33 5.27 -3.98
C ILE A 226 5.13 5.55 -2.71
N ALA A 227 4.44 5.79 -1.60
CA ALA A 227 5.06 6.07 -0.30
C ALA A 227 5.15 4.77 0.50
N ILE A 228 6.37 4.40 0.91
CA ILE A 228 6.69 3.17 1.61
C ILE A 228 6.98 3.52 3.06
N GLU A 229 6.05 3.18 3.94
CA GLU A 229 6.20 3.41 5.36
C GLU A 229 7.32 2.54 5.92
N ARG A 230 8.07 3.09 6.87
CA ARG A 230 8.96 2.28 7.70
C ARG A 230 8.30 2.02 9.03
N PRO A 231 8.24 0.77 9.47
CA PRO A 231 7.79 0.49 10.82
C PRO A 231 8.68 1.26 11.79
N ASN A 232 8.08 2.12 12.59
CA ASN A 232 8.81 2.77 13.67
C ASN A 232 8.85 1.86 14.90
N LEU A 233 9.85 2.03 15.74
CA LEU A 233 10.04 1.20 16.93
C LEU A 233 8.81 1.22 17.87
N SER A 234 8.11 2.35 17.96
CA SER A 234 6.89 2.48 18.77
C SER A 234 5.77 1.60 18.25
N ALA A 235 5.54 1.57 16.93
CA ALA A 235 4.54 0.70 16.31
C ALA A 235 4.88 -0.78 16.45
N LEU A 236 6.17 -1.14 16.36
CA LEU A 236 6.64 -2.51 16.62
C LEU A 236 6.42 -2.92 18.06
N ILE A 237 6.70 -2.03 19.03
CA ILE A 237 6.46 -2.27 20.46
C ILE A 237 4.97 -2.40 20.73
N GLU A 238 4.15 -1.50 20.19
CA GLU A 238 2.70 -1.54 20.35
C GLU A 238 2.11 -2.84 19.80
N LYS A 239 2.52 -3.25 18.61
CA LYS A 239 2.10 -4.50 18.00
C LYS A 239 2.55 -5.72 18.80
N SER A 240 3.77 -5.73 19.32
CA SER A 240 4.29 -6.83 20.13
C SER A 240 3.56 -7.01 21.46
N GLN A 241 2.88 -5.97 21.97
CA GLN A 241 2.06 -6.09 23.20
C GLN A 241 0.79 -6.92 22.98
N TYR A 242 0.24 -6.93 21.77
CA TYR A 242 -0.99 -7.65 21.44
C TYR A 242 -0.74 -9.09 20.98
N ASP A 243 0.41 -9.36 20.36
CA ASP A 243 0.68 -10.61 19.66
C ASP A 243 1.47 -11.63 20.52
N TYR A 244 2.04 -11.22 21.62
CA TYR A 244 2.77 -12.11 22.53
C TYR A 244 2.12 -12.12 23.92
N PRO A 245 1.40 -13.19 24.29
CA PRO A 245 0.94 -13.33 25.67
C PRO A 245 2.17 -13.37 26.58
N VAL A 246 2.25 -12.43 27.49
CA VAL A 246 3.23 -12.47 28.57
C VAL A 246 2.80 -13.58 29.51
N THR A 247 3.44 -14.73 29.38
CA THR A 247 3.25 -15.85 30.30
C THR A 247 4.03 -15.59 31.58
N GLY A 248 3.34 -15.14 32.62
CA GLY A 248 3.90 -14.95 33.95
C GLY A 248 3.32 -13.74 34.67
N ASP A 249 3.32 -13.75 35.98
CA ASP A 249 2.78 -12.71 36.89
C ASP A 249 3.56 -11.38 36.88
N GLY A 250 4.32 -11.12 35.82
CA GLY A 250 5.27 -10.04 35.70
C GLY A 250 4.68 -8.71 35.27
N TYR A 251 4.10 -7.96 36.19
CA TYR A 251 3.96 -6.52 36.04
C TYR A 251 5.29 -5.87 36.43
N GLY A 252 5.94 -5.13 35.53
CA GLY A 252 7.09 -4.32 35.88
C GLY A 252 8.35 -4.52 35.04
N ARG A 253 9.53 -4.41 35.65
CA ARG A 253 10.84 -4.39 34.96
C ARG A 253 11.11 -5.62 34.08
N GLU A 254 10.61 -6.78 34.49
CA GLU A 254 10.83 -8.04 33.77
C GLU A 254 10.03 -8.10 32.48
N TYR A 255 8.81 -7.57 32.49
CA TYR A 255 7.96 -7.37 31.31
C TYR A 255 8.65 -6.44 30.29
N HIS A 256 9.11 -5.26 30.73
CA HIS A 256 9.82 -4.34 29.86
C HIS A 256 11.15 -4.91 29.34
N ALA A 257 11.86 -5.69 30.15
CA ALA A 257 13.10 -6.35 29.73
C ALA A 257 12.85 -7.45 28.70
N GLN A 258 11.72 -8.17 28.78
CA GLN A 258 11.33 -9.18 27.79
C GLN A 258 10.86 -8.54 26.51
N LEU A 259 10.08 -7.47 26.58
CA LEU A 259 9.67 -6.67 25.44
C LEU A 259 10.89 -6.10 24.69
N LEU A 260 11.86 -5.54 25.42
CA LEU A 260 13.12 -5.05 24.86
C LEU A 260 13.97 -6.18 24.27
N ARG A 261 14.01 -7.36 24.87
CA ARG A 261 14.71 -8.53 24.30
C ARG A 261 14.05 -8.99 23.00
N ASN A 262 12.72 -9.02 22.95
CA ASN A 262 11.97 -9.37 21.73
C ASN A 262 12.21 -8.34 20.62
N VAL A 263 12.18 -7.04 20.94
CA VAL A 263 12.47 -5.95 20.00
C VAL A 263 13.94 -5.96 19.56
N LEU A 264 14.88 -6.26 20.45
CA LEU A 264 16.32 -6.32 20.12
C LEU A 264 16.71 -7.62 19.42
N SER A 265 15.99 -8.72 19.61
CA SER A 265 16.17 -9.95 18.81
C SER A 265 15.78 -9.76 17.35
N VAL A 266 14.92 -8.78 17.08
CA VAL A 266 14.55 -8.32 15.73
C VAL A 266 15.70 -7.55 15.05
N SER A 267 16.57 -6.89 15.81
CA SER A 267 17.70 -6.12 15.25
C SER A 267 18.90 -6.97 14.81
N GLY A 268 18.93 -8.26 15.18
CA GLY A 268 20.02 -9.20 14.84
C GLY A 268 19.67 -10.24 13.76
N GLY A 269 18.48 -10.19 13.26
CA GLY A 269 17.90 -11.06 12.22
C GLY A 269 16.39 -10.97 12.36
N ILE A 270 15.71 -10.69 11.29
CA ILE A 270 14.25 -10.55 11.28
C ILE A 270 13.68 -11.86 11.85
N ASN A 271 12.91 -11.75 12.95
CA ASN A 271 12.19 -12.90 13.47
C ASN A 271 11.12 -13.29 12.44
N PRO A 272 11.17 -14.53 11.89
CA PRO A 272 10.18 -14.97 10.89
C PRO A 272 8.73 -14.80 11.31
N ASP A 273 8.46 -14.81 12.64
CA ASP A 273 7.12 -14.59 13.17
C ASP A 273 6.65 -13.13 13.07
N LEU A 274 7.56 -12.16 13.07
CA LEU A 274 7.24 -10.75 12.82
C LEU A 274 6.97 -10.46 11.34
N GLU A 275 7.68 -11.12 10.43
CA GLU A 275 7.38 -11.05 8.99
C GLU A 275 5.95 -11.53 8.70
N ARG A 276 5.48 -12.57 9.41
CA ARG A 276 4.12 -13.12 9.26
C ARG A 276 3.02 -12.19 9.78
N ILE A 277 3.31 -11.36 10.77
CA ILE A 277 2.33 -10.48 11.42
C ILE A 277 2.10 -9.21 10.59
N ILE A 278 3.12 -8.73 9.88
CA ILE A 278 3.07 -7.48 9.10
C ILE A 278 2.30 -7.66 7.78
N GLY A 279 2.27 -8.87 7.20
CA GLY A 279 1.83 -9.12 5.82
C GLY A 279 0.33 -9.29 5.55
N ALA A 280 -0.53 -9.45 6.54
CA ALA A 280 -1.90 -9.89 6.29
C ALA A 280 -2.95 -8.78 6.47
N SER A 281 -2.99 -7.80 5.57
CA SER A 281 -4.21 -7.01 5.37
C SER A 281 -5.02 -7.58 4.20
N ILE A 282 -6.31 -7.86 4.42
CA ILE A 282 -7.23 -8.29 3.37
C ILE A 282 -7.43 -7.11 2.42
N SER A 283 -6.98 -7.25 1.17
CA SER A 283 -7.15 -6.17 0.19
C SER A 283 -8.59 -6.10 -0.35
N PRO A 284 -9.09 -4.91 -0.74
CA PRO A 284 -10.36 -4.77 -1.44
C PRO A 284 -10.42 -5.61 -2.73
N ALA A 285 -9.30 -5.86 -3.39
CA ALA A 285 -9.22 -6.72 -4.56
C ALA A 285 -9.56 -8.18 -4.20
N LYS A 286 -9.10 -8.68 -3.05
CA LYS A 286 -9.47 -10.01 -2.55
C LYS A 286 -10.95 -10.12 -2.22
N VAL A 287 -11.55 -9.09 -1.61
CA VAL A 287 -12.99 -9.07 -1.34
C VAL A 287 -13.79 -9.17 -2.64
N ALA A 288 -13.41 -8.41 -3.67
CA ALA A 288 -14.06 -8.46 -4.97
C ALA A 288 -13.90 -9.84 -5.65
N GLN A 289 -12.74 -10.47 -5.56
CA GLN A 289 -12.47 -11.82 -6.04
C GLN A 289 -13.32 -12.85 -5.28
N THR A 290 -13.36 -12.75 -3.96
CA THR A 290 -14.18 -13.59 -3.08
C THR A 290 -15.67 -13.48 -3.44
N LEU A 291 -16.19 -12.26 -3.61
CA LEU A 291 -17.59 -12.05 -4.01
C LEU A 291 -17.91 -12.66 -5.38
N ARG A 292 -17.01 -12.55 -6.35
CA ARG A 292 -17.17 -13.17 -7.68
C ARG A 292 -17.18 -14.70 -7.57
N ALA A 293 -16.32 -15.27 -6.74
CA ALA A 293 -16.27 -16.71 -6.50
C ALA A 293 -17.51 -17.25 -5.78
N LEU A 294 -18.09 -16.44 -4.87
CA LEU A 294 -19.28 -16.84 -4.08
C LEU A 294 -20.62 -16.64 -4.82
N THR A 295 -20.67 -15.80 -5.87
CA THR A 295 -21.90 -15.43 -6.55
C THR A 295 -22.13 -16.11 -7.91
N GLY A 296 -21.15 -16.87 -8.41
CA GLY A 296 -21.22 -17.62 -9.66
C GLY A 296 -21.09 -19.13 -9.47
N PRO A 297 -21.53 -19.95 -10.44
CA PRO A 297 -21.16 -21.36 -10.44
C PRO A 297 -19.63 -21.46 -10.55
N LEU A 298 -19.02 -22.31 -9.72
CA LEU A 298 -17.60 -22.61 -9.83
C LEU A 298 -17.35 -23.22 -11.22
N ALA A 299 -16.36 -22.71 -11.94
CA ALA A 299 -15.95 -23.32 -13.20
C ALA A 299 -15.44 -24.74 -12.96
N GLU A 300 -15.56 -25.63 -13.96
CA GLU A 300 -15.13 -27.02 -13.84
C GLU A 300 -13.64 -27.15 -13.42
N ASP A 301 -12.80 -26.16 -13.75
CA ASP A 301 -11.37 -26.10 -13.46
C ASP A 301 -11.03 -25.09 -12.34
N THR A 302 -11.89 -24.98 -11.34
CA THR A 302 -11.63 -24.12 -10.18
C THR A 302 -10.80 -24.85 -9.13
N TYR A 303 -9.73 -24.21 -8.68
CA TYR A 303 -8.84 -24.70 -7.62
C TYR A 303 -8.77 -23.70 -6.47
N PHE A 304 -8.46 -24.20 -5.28
CA PHE A 304 -8.09 -23.41 -4.12
C PHE A 304 -6.58 -23.48 -3.92
N GLU A 305 -5.97 -22.35 -3.65
CA GLU A 305 -4.55 -22.21 -3.28
C GLU A 305 -4.44 -21.48 -1.93
N ALA A 306 -3.47 -21.87 -1.12
CA ALA A 306 -3.15 -21.13 0.09
C ALA A 306 -2.45 -19.81 -0.27
N VAL A 307 -2.80 -18.73 0.44
CA VAL A 307 -2.03 -17.49 0.35
C VAL A 307 -0.68 -17.65 1.02
N GLU A 308 0.27 -16.80 0.66
CA GLU A 308 1.59 -16.77 1.29
C GLU A 308 1.46 -16.59 2.82
N GLY A 309 2.19 -17.40 3.58
CA GLY A 309 2.12 -17.39 5.04
C GLY A 309 1.00 -18.24 5.64
N PHE A 310 0.26 -19.01 4.85
CA PHE A 310 -0.71 -19.97 5.36
C PHE A 310 -0.01 -21.12 6.11
N VAL A 311 -0.46 -21.37 7.33
CA VAL A 311 0.06 -22.44 8.18
C VAL A 311 -1.04 -23.22 8.88
N LEU A 312 -0.76 -24.47 9.14
CA LEU A 312 -1.57 -25.32 10.01
C LEU A 312 -0.78 -25.68 11.26
N SER A 313 -1.40 -25.52 12.41
CA SER A 313 -0.85 -25.96 13.69
C SER A 313 -1.88 -26.81 14.43
N ALA A 314 -1.42 -27.72 15.29
CA ALA A 314 -2.29 -28.37 16.25
C ALA A 314 -2.81 -27.32 17.24
N SER A 315 -4.08 -27.44 17.66
CA SER A 315 -4.57 -26.63 18.78
C SER A 315 -3.72 -26.91 20.02
N SER A 316 -3.40 -25.88 20.79
CA SER A 316 -2.65 -26.02 22.04
C SER A 316 -3.32 -26.94 23.08
N ASN A 317 -4.63 -27.19 22.91
CA ASN A 317 -5.38 -28.20 23.63
C ASN A 317 -5.45 -29.47 22.79
N SER A 318 -4.42 -30.32 22.89
CA SER A 318 -4.20 -31.51 22.06
C SER A 318 -5.31 -32.57 22.10
N ASP A 319 -6.26 -32.48 23.02
CA ASP A 319 -7.33 -33.46 23.18
C ASP A 319 -8.64 -33.11 22.44
N ASP A 320 -8.77 -31.90 21.88
CA ASP A 320 -10.06 -31.42 21.38
C ASP A 320 -10.34 -31.75 19.90
N GLY A 321 -9.44 -32.42 19.20
CA GLY A 321 -9.65 -32.76 17.79
C GLY A 321 -9.76 -31.56 16.84
N TRP A 322 -9.14 -30.42 17.18
CA TRP A 322 -9.12 -29.18 16.39
C TRP A 322 -7.72 -28.89 15.86
N ILE A 323 -7.67 -28.27 14.70
CA ILE A 323 -6.47 -27.66 14.13
C ILE A 323 -6.71 -26.16 13.94
N VAL A 324 -5.65 -25.39 13.94
CA VAL A 324 -5.69 -23.96 13.67
C VAL A 324 -5.08 -23.70 12.30
N ALA A 325 -5.86 -23.16 11.38
CA ALA A 325 -5.37 -22.56 10.16
C ALA A 325 -5.11 -21.07 10.43
N ALA A 326 -3.95 -20.56 10.01
CA ALA A 326 -3.59 -19.18 10.27
C ALA A 326 -2.87 -18.55 9.07
N VAL A 327 -3.11 -17.23 8.89
CA VAL A 327 -2.35 -16.34 8.01
C VAL A 327 -2.14 -15.03 8.77
N GLY A 328 -0.90 -14.72 9.11
CA GLY A 328 -0.62 -13.58 9.98
C GLY A 328 -1.34 -13.70 11.33
N SER A 329 -2.08 -12.66 11.71
CA SER A 329 -2.89 -12.65 12.95
C SER A 329 -4.28 -13.28 12.80
N THR A 330 -4.71 -13.60 11.57
CA THR A 330 -6.00 -14.21 11.29
C THR A 330 -5.95 -15.72 11.55
N GLN A 331 -6.83 -16.21 12.40
CA GLN A 331 -6.91 -17.64 12.76
C GLN A 331 -8.31 -18.19 12.58
N LEU A 332 -8.39 -19.46 12.15
CA LEU A 332 -9.62 -20.21 12.05
C LEU A 332 -9.43 -21.59 12.68
N HIS A 333 -10.29 -21.96 13.63
CA HIS A 333 -10.31 -23.29 14.23
C HIS A 333 -11.15 -24.22 13.36
N VAL A 334 -10.57 -25.35 12.95
CA VAL A 334 -11.19 -26.34 12.07
C VAL A 334 -11.11 -27.71 12.73
N PRO A 335 -12.18 -28.50 12.73
CA PRO A 335 -12.12 -29.86 13.25
C PRO A 335 -11.06 -30.70 12.51
N ALA A 336 -10.30 -31.50 13.22
CA ALA A 336 -9.20 -32.30 12.64
C ALA A 336 -9.69 -33.28 11.55
N GLY A 337 -10.96 -33.68 11.60
CA GLY A 337 -11.59 -34.51 10.55
C GLY A 337 -11.73 -33.83 9.22
N ASN A 338 -11.77 -32.48 9.19
CA ASN A 338 -11.89 -31.62 7.99
C ASN A 338 -10.52 -31.11 7.50
N ALA A 339 -9.43 -31.66 8.01
CA ALA A 339 -8.07 -31.18 7.74
C ALA A 339 -7.48 -31.66 6.40
N GLY A 340 -8.12 -32.60 5.70
CA GLY A 340 -7.58 -33.17 4.47
C GLY A 340 -7.20 -32.14 3.41
N PRO A 341 -8.15 -31.32 2.92
CA PRO A 341 -7.87 -30.26 1.97
C PRO A 341 -6.86 -29.23 2.50
N LEU A 342 -6.94 -28.88 3.78
CA LEU A 342 -6.08 -27.87 4.40
C LEU A 342 -4.63 -28.30 4.49
N ARG A 343 -4.35 -29.59 4.69
CA ARG A 343 -2.99 -30.14 4.69
C ARG A 343 -2.36 -30.03 3.30
N THR A 344 -3.17 -30.25 2.25
CA THR A 344 -2.72 -30.07 0.86
C THR A 344 -2.36 -28.62 0.60
N LEU A 345 -3.20 -27.68 1.04
CA LEU A 345 -2.95 -26.24 0.91
C LEU A 345 -1.70 -25.82 1.69
N ALA A 346 -1.54 -26.27 2.93
CA ALA A 346 -0.38 -25.94 3.76
C ALA A 346 0.94 -26.52 3.22
N ALA A 347 0.87 -27.59 2.42
CA ALA A 347 2.01 -28.15 1.71
C ALA A 347 2.32 -27.43 0.37
N GLY A 348 1.60 -26.34 0.05
CA GLY A 348 1.75 -25.61 -1.20
C GLY A 348 1.06 -26.28 -2.40
N GLY A 349 0.17 -27.25 -2.14
CA GLY A 349 -0.63 -27.91 -3.17
C GLY A 349 -1.92 -27.17 -3.48
N ARG A 350 -2.53 -27.52 -4.62
CA ARG A 350 -3.86 -27.04 -5.03
C ARG A 350 -4.95 -28.04 -4.66
N VAL A 351 -6.11 -27.55 -4.27
CA VAL A 351 -7.28 -28.36 -4.00
C VAL A 351 -8.34 -28.06 -5.05
N HIS A 352 -8.73 -29.07 -5.82
CA HIS A 352 -9.78 -28.92 -6.83
C HIS A 352 -11.15 -28.75 -6.17
N ALA A 353 -11.95 -27.79 -6.61
CA ALA A 353 -13.25 -27.47 -5.99
C ALA A 353 -14.18 -28.71 -5.94
N ASN A 354 -14.19 -29.54 -6.98
CA ASN A 354 -15.01 -30.75 -7.05
C ASN A 354 -14.53 -31.89 -6.13
N SER A 355 -13.32 -31.82 -5.57
CA SER A 355 -12.79 -32.80 -4.62
C SER A 355 -13.14 -32.50 -3.17
N VAL A 356 -13.79 -31.37 -2.92
CA VAL A 356 -14.13 -30.89 -1.57
C VAL A 356 -15.47 -31.47 -1.14
N SER A 357 -15.52 -32.08 0.04
CA SER A 357 -16.78 -32.57 0.62
C SER A 357 -17.67 -31.40 1.08
N SER A 358 -18.97 -31.64 1.20
CA SER A 358 -19.93 -30.62 1.68
C SER A 358 -19.59 -30.12 3.10
N SER A 359 -18.97 -30.97 3.93
CA SER A 359 -18.54 -30.61 5.29
C SER A 359 -17.26 -29.76 5.28
N ASP A 360 -16.37 -29.94 4.29
CA ASP A 360 -15.14 -29.20 4.16
C ASP A 360 -15.36 -27.83 3.48
N SER A 361 -16.38 -27.74 2.60
CA SER A 361 -16.71 -26.53 1.88
C SER A 361 -17.03 -25.34 2.81
N VAL A 362 -17.65 -25.60 3.96
CA VAL A 362 -17.98 -24.57 4.95
C VAL A 362 -16.72 -23.89 5.49
N TYR A 363 -15.67 -24.65 5.75
CA TYR A 363 -14.40 -24.11 6.25
C TYR A 363 -13.59 -23.44 5.15
N LEU A 364 -13.62 -23.97 3.93
CA LEU A 364 -12.98 -23.32 2.78
C LEU A 364 -13.68 -21.99 2.46
N ASP A 365 -15.01 -21.93 2.52
CA ASP A 365 -15.75 -20.68 2.37
C ASP A 365 -15.37 -19.64 3.43
N GLN A 366 -15.22 -20.06 4.67
CA GLN A 366 -14.76 -19.18 5.74
C GLN A 366 -13.33 -18.71 5.49
N MET A 367 -12.43 -19.58 5.04
CA MET A 367 -11.05 -19.23 4.72
C MET A 367 -10.95 -18.27 3.53
N ILE A 368 -11.79 -18.44 2.50
CA ILE A 368 -11.90 -17.48 1.40
C ILE A 368 -12.32 -16.11 1.94
N ARG A 369 -13.36 -16.06 2.79
CA ARG A 369 -13.84 -14.81 3.41
C ARG A 369 -12.80 -14.14 4.29
N LEU A 370 -11.95 -14.92 4.94
CA LEU A 370 -10.86 -14.45 5.78
C LEU A 370 -9.58 -14.15 4.98
N GLY A 371 -9.58 -14.37 3.65
CA GLY A 371 -8.43 -14.14 2.80
C GLY A 371 -7.26 -15.09 3.05
N MET A 372 -7.53 -16.28 3.57
CA MET A 372 -6.52 -17.30 3.89
C MET A 372 -6.20 -18.20 2.69
N ILE A 373 -7.12 -18.30 1.76
CA ILE A 373 -6.97 -19.06 0.52
C ILE A 373 -7.55 -18.28 -0.66
N ASP A 374 -6.98 -18.48 -1.83
CA ASP A 374 -7.39 -17.88 -3.09
C ASP A 374 -8.14 -18.91 -3.96
N VAL A 375 -9.07 -18.40 -4.77
CA VAL A 375 -9.79 -19.17 -5.79
C VAL A 375 -9.09 -18.93 -7.12
N VAL A 376 -8.53 -19.96 -7.71
CA VAL A 376 -7.78 -19.89 -8.97
C VAL A 376 -8.51 -20.66 -10.05
N ASN A 377 -8.86 -19.98 -11.15
CA ASN A 377 -9.31 -20.63 -12.35
C ASN A 377 -8.11 -20.82 -13.28
N VAL A 378 -7.80 -22.06 -13.63
CA VAL A 378 -6.79 -22.35 -14.65
C VAL A 378 -7.40 -21.96 -15.99
N ALA A 379 -7.07 -20.75 -16.48
CA ALA A 379 -7.43 -20.35 -17.82
C ALA A 379 -6.80 -21.31 -18.82
N GLN A 380 -7.62 -21.82 -19.74
CA GLN A 380 -7.18 -22.58 -20.91
C GLN A 380 -6.24 -21.75 -21.79
#